data_b03b47606cb1ae89fa2b0e9f058b2378
#
_entry.id   b03b47606cb1ae89fa2b0e9f058b2378
#
_cell.length_a   1.000
_cell.length_b   1.000
_cell.length_c   1.000
_cell.angle_alpha   90.00
_cell.angle_beta   90.00
_cell.angle_gamma   90.00
#
_symmetry.space_group_name_H-M   'P 1'
#
loop_
_entity.id
_entity.type
_entity.pdbx_description
1 polymer ?
#
loop_
_entity_poly.entity_id
_entity_poly.type
_entity_poly.pdbx_seq_one_letter_code
_entity_poly.pdbx_strand_id
1 'polypeptide(L)'
;MEDYIALLNEANKYLGFFNEQITTETIEVIQGLSEQQQMALFNQMYLVAEQRGHENIFDAEKNAFRAFIIDAGDFGWTIQDYMLEVLEGVTPQWVDGEYTDEQQAENLVKDYEQKVKSNLHYKPFRKQFPTTVRDYEYRKSFYPSKLGAFIDRKITMLNTSAEIYLQNSVLIDELKEMITNRHIVISSGHTVNNSNGILTLLEQVKSDYIGFGQPNSKYNSDRVISITPYDDLKYMITKASTYERMKVREYSGAFNLDQMKLEGRIIFIPEDYDMGTTPDGETPLFFLIDRRALVIAIKMWKMGTFYVPNQYKTNHWLGVEGIRGHNEFINAVCYSGEPVSVFQ
;
A
#
# COMPACT_ATOMS: atom_id res chain seq x y z
N MET A 1 -9.63 26.34 4.49
CA MET A 1 -9.77 27.24 5.67
C MET A 1 -10.49 26.54 6.82
N GLU A 2 -11.56 25.81 6.56
CA GLU A 2 -12.29 25.03 7.59
C GLU A 2 -11.39 24.01 8.29
N ASP A 3 -10.59 23.26 7.55
CA ASP A 3 -9.65 22.27 8.12
C ASP A 3 -8.59 22.90 9.03
N TYR A 4 -8.13 24.10 8.68
CA TYR A 4 -7.19 24.85 9.52
C TYR A 4 -7.81 25.30 10.84
N ILE A 5 -9.04 25.80 10.78
CA ILE A 5 -9.78 26.21 11.98
C ILE A 5 -10.06 25.01 12.86
N ALA A 6 -10.39 23.89 12.27
CA ALA A 6 -10.59 22.63 12.99
C ALA A 6 -9.30 22.16 13.68
N LEU A 7 -8.15 22.19 12.99
CA LEU A 7 -6.83 21.88 13.59
C LEU A 7 -6.48 22.84 14.73
N LEU A 8 -6.74 24.12 14.55
CA LEU A 8 -6.45 25.16 15.51
C LEU A 8 -7.30 25.02 16.76
N ASN A 9 -8.60 24.75 16.61
CA ASN A 9 -9.48 24.50 17.74
C ASN A 9 -9.13 23.22 18.50
N GLU A 10 -8.69 22.20 17.80
CA GLU A 10 -8.22 20.97 18.41
C GLU A 10 -6.91 21.17 19.17
N ALA A 11 -5.95 21.90 18.59
CA ALA A 11 -4.72 22.27 19.29
C ALA A 11 -5.01 23.14 20.53
N ASN A 12 -5.98 24.05 20.42
CA ASN A 12 -6.38 24.89 21.55
C ASN A 12 -6.99 24.10 22.72
N LYS A 13 -7.66 22.97 22.47
CA LYS A 13 -8.18 22.10 23.55
C LYS A 13 -7.06 21.60 24.47
N TYR A 14 -5.86 21.38 23.93
CA TYR A 14 -4.71 20.94 24.72
C TYR A 14 -3.96 22.08 25.42
N LEU A 15 -4.00 23.28 24.84
CA LEU A 15 -3.23 24.44 25.35
C LEU A 15 -4.06 25.37 26.18
N GLY A 16 -5.36 25.47 25.95
CA GLY A 16 -6.27 26.30 26.70
C GLY A 16 -6.01 27.80 26.56
N PHE A 17 -5.47 28.27 25.46
CA PHE A 17 -5.17 29.69 25.23
C PHE A 17 -6.42 30.54 24.98
N PHE A 18 -7.46 29.90 24.43
CA PHE A 18 -8.74 30.54 24.12
C PHE A 18 -9.87 29.79 24.78
N ASN A 19 -10.77 30.51 25.44
CA ASN A 19 -11.96 29.91 26.10
C ASN A 19 -13.09 29.59 25.11
N GLU A 20 -13.09 30.20 23.93
CA GLU A 20 -14.11 30.05 22.92
C GLU A 20 -13.53 29.38 21.67
N GLN A 21 -14.42 28.75 20.88
CA GLN A 21 -14.02 28.20 19.59
C GLN A 21 -13.63 29.32 18.63
N ILE A 22 -12.49 29.14 17.99
CA ILE A 22 -12.01 30.08 16.98
C ILE A 22 -12.79 29.85 15.69
N THR A 23 -13.28 30.91 15.12
CA THR A 23 -14.00 30.98 13.84
C THR A 23 -13.19 31.77 12.82
N THR A 24 -13.64 31.81 11.57
CA THR A 24 -13.03 32.67 10.53
C THR A 24 -13.02 34.15 10.91
N GLU A 25 -13.99 34.59 11.69
CA GLU A 25 -14.13 35.98 12.13
C GLU A 25 -13.25 36.30 13.34
N THR A 26 -12.99 35.31 14.19
CA THR A 26 -12.21 35.49 15.44
C THR A 26 -10.74 35.08 15.32
N ILE A 27 -10.31 34.65 14.14
CA ILE A 27 -8.95 34.16 13.90
C ILE A 27 -7.84 35.20 14.22
N GLU A 28 -8.20 36.48 14.22
CA GLU A 28 -7.27 37.61 14.57
C GLU A 28 -6.84 37.57 16.05
N VAL A 29 -7.57 36.89 16.91
CA VAL A 29 -7.23 36.74 18.33
C VAL A 29 -5.86 36.06 18.52
N ILE A 30 -5.43 35.24 17.54
CA ILE A 30 -4.11 34.61 17.55
C ILE A 30 -2.97 35.66 17.54
N GLN A 31 -3.20 36.81 16.95
CA GLN A 31 -2.21 37.90 16.90
C GLN A 31 -1.96 38.52 18.29
N GLY A 32 -2.90 38.40 19.21
CA GLY A 32 -2.78 38.85 20.59
C GLY A 32 -1.93 37.93 21.47
N LEU A 33 -1.57 36.75 21.01
CA LEU A 33 -0.72 35.81 21.72
C LEU A 33 0.75 36.26 21.68
N SER A 34 1.49 36.01 22.77
CA SER A 34 2.93 36.16 22.77
C SER A 34 3.63 35.24 21.76
N GLU A 35 4.83 35.58 21.30
CA GLU A 35 5.61 34.74 20.37
C GLU A 35 5.76 33.29 20.88
N GLN A 36 5.95 33.09 22.18
CA GLN A 36 6.07 31.78 22.80
C GLN A 36 4.76 30.97 22.73
N GLN A 37 3.63 31.64 22.98
CA GLN A 37 2.31 31.01 22.90
C GLN A 37 1.96 30.67 21.45
N GLN A 38 2.31 31.53 20.51
CA GLN A 38 2.14 31.24 19.07
C GLN A 38 2.96 30.03 18.64
N MET A 39 4.23 29.92 19.05
CA MET A 39 5.07 28.77 18.80
C MET A 39 4.50 27.49 19.42
N ALA A 40 4.01 27.56 20.66
CA ALA A 40 3.38 26.42 21.33
C ALA A 40 2.12 25.95 20.58
N LEU A 41 1.30 26.90 20.13
CA LEU A 41 0.12 26.62 19.34
C LEU A 41 0.48 25.93 18.01
N PHE A 42 1.51 26.41 17.32
CA PHE A 42 2.01 25.78 16.11
C PHE A 42 2.51 24.36 16.33
N ASN A 43 3.33 24.16 17.33
CA ASN A 43 3.86 22.85 17.65
C ASN A 43 2.71 21.86 17.97
N GLN A 44 1.70 22.32 18.69
CA GLN A 44 0.53 21.50 18.98
C GLN A 44 -0.30 21.20 17.75
N MET A 45 -0.45 22.17 16.82
CA MET A 45 -1.12 21.92 15.54
C MET A 45 -0.41 20.85 14.69
N TYR A 46 0.94 20.84 14.69
CA TYR A 46 1.69 19.78 14.03
C TYR A 46 1.43 18.41 14.65
N LEU A 47 1.32 18.32 15.99
CA LEU A 47 1.01 17.06 16.66
C LEU A 47 -0.40 16.56 16.34
N VAL A 48 -1.38 17.46 16.31
CA VAL A 48 -2.76 17.11 15.90
C VAL A 48 -2.80 16.66 14.44
N ALA A 49 -2.05 17.33 13.57
CA ALA A 49 -1.97 16.95 12.17
C ALA A 49 -1.24 15.62 11.95
N GLU A 50 -0.32 15.24 12.83
CA GLU A 50 0.28 13.91 12.88
C GLU A 50 -0.77 12.82 13.08
N GLN A 51 -1.64 12.99 14.10
CA GLN A 51 -2.71 12.03 14.38
C GLN A 51 -3.66 11.86 13.18
N ARG A 52 -4.09 12.98 12.59
CA ARG A 52 -4.94 12.95 11.39
C ARG A 52 -4.23 12.34 10.18
N GLY A 53 -2.93 12.61 10.01
CA GLY A 53 -2.12 12.02 8.95
C GLY A 53 -2.00 10.51 9.11
N HIS A 54 -1.80 10.05 10.33
CA HIS A 54 -1.77 8.63 10.68
C HIS A 54 -3.11 7.95 10.40
N GLU A 55 -4.22 8.53 10.83
CA GLU A 55 -5.55 7.99 10.55
C GLU A 55 -5.85 7.93 9.03
N ASN A 56 -5.47 8.97 8.29
CA ASN A 56 -5.71 9.05 6.85
C ASN A 56 -4.90 8.05 6.01
N ILE A 57 -3.71 7.61 6.48
CA ILE A 57 -2.87 6.69 5.70
C ILE A 57 -3.50 5.30 5.55
N PHE A 58 -4.41 4.93 6.45
CA PHE A 58 -5.11 3.65 6.39
C PHE A 58 -6.43 3.71 5.59
N ASP A 59 -6.82 4.87 5.08
CA ASP A 59 -8.06 5.05 4.31
C ASP A 59 -7.83 4.64 2.84
N ALA A 60 -8.14 3.38 2.52
CA ALA A 60 -7.98 2.81 1.19
C ALA A 60 -8.91 3.42 0.13
N GLU A 61 -10.01 4.08 0.52
CA GLU A 61 -10.94 4.72 -0.43
C GLU A 61 -10.29 5.90 -1.16
N LYS A 62 -9.35 6.59 -0.50
CA LYS A 62 -8.64 7.73 -1.08
C LYS A 62 -7.52 7.34 -2.05
N ASN A 63 -6.87 6.19 -1.82
CA ASN A 63 -5.78 5.71 -2.67
C ASN A 63 -5.71 4.18 -2.60
N ALA A 64 -5.79 3.51 -3.74
CA ALA A 64 -5.73 2.06 -3.85
C ALA A 64 -4.49 1.44 -3.18
N PHE A 65 -3.36 2.16 -3.19
CA PHE A 65 -2.12 1.73 -2.52
C PHE A 65 -2.31 1.51 -1.01
N ARG A 66 -3.13 2.32 -0.37
CA ARG A 66 -3.36 2.24 1.09
C ARG A 66 -4.02 0.94 1.53
N ALA A 67 -4.63 0.20 0.60
CA ALA A 67 -5.15 -1.12 0.88
C ALA A 67 -4.07 -2.12 1.35
N PHE A 68 -2.81 -1.91 0.98
CA PHE A 68 -1.68 -2.75 1.39
C PHE A 68 -1.06 -2.31 2.72
N ILE A 69 -1.51 -1.19 3.28
CA ILE A 69 -0.98 -0.65 4.53
C ILE A 69 -1.82 -1.18 5.69
N ILE A 70 -1.15 -1.71 6.69
CA ILE A 70 -1.76 -2.12 7.96
C ILE A 70 -1.07 -1.41 9.13
N ASP A 71 -1.79 -1.23 10.21
CA ASP A 71 -1.22 -0.78 11.47
C ASP A 71 -0.56 -1.99 12.16
N ALA A 72 0.75 -1.90 12.40
CA ALA A 72 1.48 -2.96 13.07
C ALA A 72 1.21 -3.03 14.59
N GLY A 73 0.57 -2.00 15.15
CA GLY A 73 0.43 -1.84 16.59
C GLY A 73 1.77 -1.73 17.32
N ASP A 74 1.72 -1.66 18.63
CA ASP A 74 2.92 -1.55 19.48
C ASP A 74 3.69 -2.89 19.65
N PHE A 75 3.15 -4.00 19.16
CA PHE A 75 3.65 -5.34 19.40
C PHE A 75 4.26 -5.99 18.17
N GLY A 76 5.57 -6.12 18.16
CA GLY A 76 6.30 -7.04 17.30
C GLY A 76 6.90 -6.42 16.02
N TRP A 77 8.07 -6.99 15.66
CA TRP A 77 8.83 -6.64 14.45
C TRP A 77 8.67 -7.70 13.35
N THR A 78 7.75 -8.66 13.52
CA THR A 78 7.59 -9.80 12.61
C THR A 78 6.13 -9.94 12.20
N ILE A 79 5.93 -10.11 10.89
CA ILE A 79 4.66 -10.53 10.32
C ILE A 79 4.81 -12.01 10.02
N GLN A 80 3.98 -12.81 10.64
CA GLN A 80 3.97 -14.26 10.43
C GLN A 80 2.61 -14.67 9.89
N ASP A 81 2.62 -15.21 8.68
CA ASP A 81 1.44 -15.75 8.04
C ASP A 81 1.44 -17.27 8.16
N TYR A 82 0.27 -17.81 8.49
CA TYR A 82 0.01 -19.23 8.53
C TYR A 82 -1.02 -19.59 7.48
N MET A 83 -0.75 -20.62 6.72
CA MET A 83 -1.72 -21.22 5.83
C MET A 83 -1.93 -22.67 6.20
N LEU A 84 -3.20 -23.04 6.34
CA LEU A 84 -3.61 -24.42 6.44
C LEU A 84 -3.79 -24.95 5.01
N GLU A 85 -3.08 -26.00 4.66
CA GLU A 85 -3.26 -26.65 3.36
C GLU A 85 -4.68 -27.23 3.28
N VAL A 86 -5.35 -27.02 2.15
CA VAL A 86 -6.68 -27.58 1.92
C VAL A 86 -6.54 -29.11 1.90
N LEU A 87 -7.27 -29.77 2.78
CA LEU A 87 -7.29 -31.24 2.79
C LEU A 87 -7.94 -31.73 1.50
N GLU A 88 -7.24 -32.55 0.75
CA GLU A 88 -7.85 -33.34 -0.33
C GLU A 88 -8.85 -34.29 0.30
N GLY A 89 -10.11 -34.18 -0.12
CA GLY A 89 -11.13 -35.12 0.32
C GLY A 89 -10.77 -36.53 -0.12
N VAL A 90 -10.61 -37.42 0.84
CA VAL A 90 -10.51 -38.85 0.52
C VAL A 90 -11.90 -39.31 0.07
N THR A 91 -12.04 -39.71 -1.17
CA THR A 91 -13.28 -40.31 -1.66
C THR A 91 -13.49 -41.62 -0.89
N PRO A 92 -14.49 -41.72 -0.02
CA PRO A 92 -14.77 -43.01 0.58
C PRO A 92 -15.16 -43.92 -0.55
N GLN A 93 -14.44 -45.02 -0.72
CA GLN A 93 -14.83 -46.04 -1.69
C GLN A 93 -16.05 -46.76 -1.13
N TRP A 94 -17.22 -46.15 -1.26
CA TRP A 94 -18.53 -46.78 -0.97
C TRP A 94 -19.02 -47.66 -2.10
N VAL A 95 -18.12 -48.11 -2.95
CA VAL A 95 -18.48 -48.90 -4.12
C VAL A 95 -18.49 -50.36 -3.73
N ASP A 96 -19.69 -50.91 -3.68
CA ASP A 96 -20.03 -52.31 -3.84
C ASP A 96 -19.32 -53.34 -2.93
N GLY A 97 -19.68 -53.34 -1.65
CA GLY A 97 -19.69 -54.57 -0.83
C GLY A 97 -18.36 -55.25 -0.51
N GLU A 98 -17.22 -54.68 -0.86
CA GLU A 98 -15.88 -55.30 -0.69
C GLU A 98 -14.96 -54.56 0.29
N TYR A 99 -15.50 -53.90 1.31
CA TYR A 99 -14.67 -53.44 2.43
C TYR A 99 -14.62 -54.52 3.50
N THR A 100 -13.44 -55.05 3.73
CA THR A 100 -13.19 -55.82 4.94
C THR A 100 -13.25 -54.87 6.14
N ASP A 101 -13.78 -55.32 7.28
CA ASP A 101 -13.87 -54.53 8.53
C ASP A 101 -12.50 -53.98 8.96
N GLU A 102 -11.41 -54.64 8.56
CA GLU A 102 -10.02 -54.20 8.81
C GLU A 102 -9.65 -52.95 8.01
N GLN A 103 -10.06 -52.80 6.73
CA GLN A 103 -9.79 -51.60 5.93
C GLN A 103 -10.62 -50.39 6.37
N GLN A 104 -11.82 -50.62 6.86
CA GLN A 104 -12.62 -49.57 7.46
C GLN A 104 -11.99 -49.07 8.78
N ALA A 105 -11.49 -49.96 9.62
CA ALA A 105 -10.80 -49.62 10.85
C ALA A 105 -9.49 -48.87 10.60
N GLU A 106 -8.73 -49.26 9.55
CA GLU A 106 -7.48 -48.61 9.18
C GLU A 106 -7.70 -47.18 8.69
N ASN A 107 -8.76 -46.91 7.93
CA ASN A 107 -9.12 -45.56 7.49
C ASN A 107 -9.67 -44.67 8.60
N LEU A 108 -10.32 -45.24 9.61
CA LEU A 108 -10.83 -44.52 10.77
C LEU A 108 -9.72 -44.14 11.80
N VAL A 109 -8.63 -44.90 11.82
CA VAL A 109 -7.49 -44.70 12.76
C VAL A 109 -6.36 -43.94 12.08
N LYS A 110 -6.41 -43.69 10.78
CA LYS A 110 -5.35 -42.99 10.05
C LYS A 110 -5.32 -41.51 10.49
N ASP A 111 -4.21 -41.11 11.05
CA ASP A 111 -3.96 -39.70 11.37
C ASP A 111 -3.83 -38.87 10.09
N TYR A 112 -4.81 -38.01 9.87
CA TYR A 112 -4.76 -37.00 8.80
C TYR A 112 -4.12 -35.73 9.36
N GLU A 113 -2.80 -35.67 9.28
CA GLU A 113 -2.07 -34.47 9.67
C GLU A 113 -2.32 -33.33 8.67
N GLN A 114 -2.92 -32.27 9.14
CA GLN A 114 -3.04 -31.05 8.36
C GLN A 114 -1.67 -30.38 8.32
N LYS A 115 -1.11 -30.21 7.13
CA LYS A 115 0.16 -29.52 6.95
C LYS A 115 -0.06 -28.02 7.16
N VAL A 116 0.58 -27.48 8.16
CA VAL A 116 0.65 -26.03 8.42
C VAL A 116 1.92 -25.50 7.76
N LYS A 117 1.75 -24.62 6.79
CA LYS A 117 2.85 -23.83 6.24
C LYS A 117 2.89 -22.47 6.92
N SER A 118 4.06 -22.05 7.37
CA SER A 118 4.28 -20.71 7.90
C SER A 118 5.33 -19.99 7.09
N ASN A 119 5.09 -18.74 6.81
CA ASN A 119 6.03 -17.86 6.15
C ASN A 119 6.35 -16.68 7.05
N LEU A 120 7.63 -16.33 7.13
CA LEU A 120 8.12 -15.23 7.94
C LEU A 120 8.97 -14.33 7.06
N HIS A 121 8.33 -13.36 6.43
CA HIS A 121 9.02 -12.32 5.69
C HIS A 121 8.95 -11.04 6.48
N TYR A 122 10.13 -10.48 6.77
CA TYR A 122 10.15 -9.19 7.38
C TYR A 122 11.39 -8.42 6.95
N LYS A 123 11.18 -7.22 6.42
CA LYS A 123 12.25 -6.26 6.19
C LYS A 123 11.86 -4.92 6.79
N PRO A 124 12.61 -4.41 7.76
CA PRO A 124 12.33 -3.12 8.34
C PRO A 124 12.65 -2.01 7.34
N PHE A 125 11.86 -0.96 7.37
CA PHE A 125 12.16 0.28 6.68
C PHE A 125 12.03 1.47 7.64
N ARG A 126 12.82 2.49 7.40
CA ARG A 126 12.78 3.73 8.17
C ARG A 126 13.16 4.90 7.28
N LYS A 127 12.37 5.97 7.34
CA LYS A 127 12.65 7.22 6.63
C LYS A 127 12.24 8.42 7.47
N GLN A 128 12.97 9.50 7.31
CA GLN A 128 12.66 10.79 7.93
C GLN A 128 12.54 11.86 6.84
N PHE A 129 11.47 12.65 6.93
CA PHE A 129 11.18 13.75 6.00
C PHE A 129 11.35 15.06 6.75
N PRO A 130 12.48 15.76 6.57
CA PRO A 130 12.72 17.04 7.26
C PRO A 130 12.08 18.20 6.50
N THR A 131 11.58 19.18 7.25
CA THR A 131 11.26 20.51 6.76
C THR A 131 11.72 21.55 7.77
N THR A 132 12.16 22.71 7.27
CA THR A 132 12.62 23.80 8.11
C THR A 132 11.70 24.99 7.93
N VAL A 133 11.35 25.63 9.02
CA VAL A 133 10.64 26.90 9.04
C VAL A 133 11.51 27.93 9.77
N ARG A 134 11.81 29.02 9.11
CA ARG A 134 12.60 30.11 9.70
C ARG A 134 11.68 31.12 10.39
N ASP A 135 12.14 31.74 11.48
CA ASP A 135 11.33 32.66 12.27
C ASP A 135 10.79 33.84 11.45
N TYR A 136 11.54 34.31 10.44
CA TYR A 136 11.05 35.37 9.55
C TYR A 136 9.89 34.89 8.62
N GLU A 137 9.80 33.59 8.32
CA GLU A 137 8.69 33.02 7.55
C GLU A 137 7.40 33.02 8.38
N TYR A 138 7.52 32.75 9.68
CA TYR A 138 6.42 32.94 10.61
C TYR A 138 5.97 34.41 10.60
N ARG A 139 6.89 35.34 10.77
CA ARG A 139 6.57 36.78 10.80
C ARG A 139 5.90 37.28 9.50
N LYS A 140 6.31 36.81 8.35
CA LYS A 140 5.67 37.14 7.06
C LYS A 140 4.28 36.54 6.89
N SER A 141 4.01 35.46 7.59
CA SER A 141 2.75 34.69 7.47
C SER A 141 1.70 35.14 8.49
N PHE A 142 1.98 36.16 9.32
CA PHE A 142 1.10 36.64 10.38
C PHE A 142 -0.24 37.25 9.93
N TYR A 143 -0.49 37.35 8.64
CA TYR A 143 -1.86 37.50 8.18
C TYR A 143 -2.60 36.19 8.40
N PRO A 144 -3.69 36.16 9.19
CA PRO A 144 -4.36 34.92 9.62
C PRO A 144 -4.67 33.96 8.48
N SER A 145 -5.11 34.50 7.34
CA SER A 145 -5.40 33.69 6.15
C SER A 145 -4.17 33.07 5.48
N LYS A 146 -2.98 33.67 5.61
CA LYS A 146 -1.75 33.15 4.99
C LYS A 146 -1.05 32.13 5.87
N LEU A 147 -1.14 32.28 7.18
CA LEU A 147 -0.51 31.40 8.14
C LEU A 147 -1.11 29.99 8.10
N GLY A 148 -2.44 29.91 8.10
CA GLY A 148 -3.13 28.62 7.97
C GLY A 148 -2.77 27.87 6.69
N ALA A 149 -2.78 28.59 5.56
CA ALA A 149 -2.37 28.01 4.29
C ALA A 149 -0.89 27.57 4.27
N PHE A 150 -0.03 28.26 5.01
CA PHE A 150 1.39 27.90 5.10
C PHE A 150 1.60 26.61 5.90
N ILE A 151 0.96 26.47 7.05
CA ILE A 151 1.03 25.26 7.88
C ILE A 151 0.42 24.07 7.15
N ASP A 152 -0.77 24.24 6.63
CA ASP A 152 -1.47 23.19 5.89
C ASP A 152 -0.61 22.67 4.73
N ARG A 153 0.00 23.56 3.94
CA ARG A 153 0.93 23.17 2.88
C ARG A 153 2.15 22.39 3.39
N LYS A 154 2.72 22.77 4.53
CA LYS A 154 3.88 22.06 5.09
C LYS A 154 3.51 20.66 5.58
N ILE A 155 2.38 20.53 6.26
CA ILE A 155 1.85 19.23 6.73
C ILE A 155 1.51 18.33 5.54
N THR A 156 0.75 18.86 4.58
CA THR A 156 0.39 18.14 3.36
C THR A 156 1.63 17.67 2.60
N MET A 157 2.65 18.53 2.48
CA MET A 157 3.92 18.18 1.84
C MET A 157 4.62 17.02 2.56
N LEU A 158 4.67 17.01 3.89
CA LEU A 158 5.31 15.94 4.66
C LEU A 158 4.55 14.63 4.49
N ASN A 159 3.22 14.63 4.64
CA ASN A 159 2.38 13.45 4.49
C ASN A 159 2.45 12.89 3.05
N THR A 160 2.32 13.76 2.03
CA THR A 160 2.44 13.35 0.63
C THR A 160 3.82 12.77 0.32
N SER A 161 4.90 13.37 0.86
CA SER A 161 6.26 12.85 0.67
C SER A 161 6.44 11.45 1.30
N ALA A 162 5.84 11.23 2.46
CA ALA A 162 5.85 9.94 3.12
C ALA A 162 5.03 8.89 2.34
N GLU A 163 3.84 9.25 1.85
CA GLU A 163 3.01 8.38 1.02
C GLU A 163 3.70 8.00 -0.30
N ILE A 164 4.31 8.98 -0.99
CA ILE A 164 5.11 8.73 -2.19
C ILE A 164 6.27 7.78 -1.90
N TYR A 165 6.94 7.94 -0.76
CA TYR A 165 8.01 7.03 -0.37
C TYR A 165 7.50 5.61 -0.13
N LEU A 166 6.38 5.44 0.57
CA LEU A 166 5.78 4.13 0.81
C LEU A 166 5.37 3.46 -0.51
N GLN A 167 4.72 4.21 -1.40
CA GLN A 167 4.27 3.68 -2.69
C GLN A 167 5.44 3.41 -3.64
N ASN A 168 6.35 4.36 -3.81
CA ASN A 168 7.35 4.30 -4.88
C ASN A 168 8.67 3.66 -4.46
N SER A 169 8.94 3.53 -3.16
CA SER A 169 10.15 2.88 -2.68
C SER A 169 9.83 1.58 -1.96
N VAL A 170 9.01 1.62 -0.89
CA VAL A 170 8.77 0.45 -0.05
C VAL A 170 8.01 -0.64 -0.81
N LEU A 171 6.94 -0.29 -1.53
CA LEU A 171 6.17 -1.23 -2.35
C LEU A 171 7.02 -1.80 -3.50
N ILE A 172 7.72 -0.94 -4.25
CA ILE A 172 8.53 -1.37 -5.39
C ILE A 172 9.69 -2.25 -4.95
N ASP A 173 10.35 -1.90 -3.86
CA ASP A 173 11.43 -2.73 -3.32
C ASP A 173 10.94 -4.12 -2.90
N GLU A 174 9.71 -4.22 -2.36
CA GLU A 174 9.12 -5.51 -2.02
C GLU A 174 8.77 -6.32 -3.26
N LEU A 175 8.18 -5.69 -4.28
CA LEU A 175 7.91 -6.35 -5.57
C LEU A 175 9.19 -6.84 -6.25
N LYS A 176 10.27 -6.05 -6.23
CA LYS A 176 11.58 -6.48 -6.73
C LYS A 176 12.11 -7.70 -6.01
N GLU A 177 11.92 -7.75 -4.71
CA GLU A 177 12.34 -8.88 -3.90
C GLU A 177 11.54 -10.14 -4.23
N MET A 178 10.21 -10.01 -4.34
CA MET A 178 9.35 -11.12 -4.76
C MET A 178 9.76 -11.69 -6.12
N ILE A 179 10.11 -10.82 -7.08
CA ILE A 179 10.59 -11.24 -8.41
C ILE A 179 11.95 -11.93 -8.31
N THR A 180 12.91 -11.29 -7.66
CA THR A 180 14.30 -11.78 -7.59
C THR A 180 14.39 -13.14 -6.92
N ASN A 181 13.62 -13.36 -5.87
CA ASN A 181 13.60 -14.60 -5.10
C ASN A 181 12.59 -15.62 -5.66
N ARG A 182 11.86 -15.29 -6.72
CA ARG A 182 10.80 -16.12 -7.31
C ARG A 182 9.64 -16.42 -6.32
N HIS A 183 9.37 -15.49 -5.42
CA HIS A 183 8.24 -15.56 -4.47
C HIS A 183 6.91 -15.11 -5.11
N ILE A 184 6.89 -14.88 -6.40
CA ILE A 184 5.73 -14.55 -7.22
C ILE A 184 5.76 -15.41 -8.49
N VAL A 185 4.60 -15.75 -9.02
CA VAL A 185 4.51 -16.45 -10.30
C VAL A 185 4.86 -15.48 -11.42
N ILE A 186 5.79 -15.85 -12.30
CA ILE A 186 6.21 -15.02 -13.43
C ILE A 186 5.60 -15.60 -14.70
N SER A 187 4.83 -14.78 -15.41
CA SER A 187 4.34 -15.04 -16.76
C SER A 187 5.16 -14.21 -17.73
N SER A 188 6.05 -14.84 -18.49
CA SER A 188 7.06 -14.22 -19.34
C SER A 188 6.69 -14.19 -20.83
N GLY A 189 7.44 -13.45 -21.64
CA GLY A 189 7.30 -13.43 -23.10
C GLY A 189 6.19 -12.51 -23.61
N HIS A 190 5.72 -11.57 -22.81
CA HIS A 190 4.66 -10.64 -23.23
C HIS A 190 5.25 -9.39 -23.93
N THR A 191 4.44 -8.77 -24.78
CA THR A 191 4.77 -7.48 -25.39
C THR A 191 3.55 -6.57 -25.46
N VAL A 192 3.76 -5.30 -25.18
CA VAL A 192 2.76 -4.24 -25.30
C VAL A 192 3.05 -3.30 -26.49
N ASN A 193 4.05 -3.65 -27.31
CA ASN A 193 4.48 -2.83 -28.45
C ASN A 193 3.68 -3.10 -29.73
N ASN A 194 2.99 -4.22 -29.82
CA ASN A 194 2.14 -4.57 -30.95
C ASN A 194 0.74 -5.03 -30.51
N SER A 195 -0.18 -4.97 -31.46
CA SER A 195 -1.61 -5.22 -31.22
C SER A 195 -1.91 -6.65 -30.79
N ASN A 196 -1.26 -7.64 -31.40
CA ASN A 196 -1.50 -9.05 -31.12
C ASN A 196 -0.93 -9.40 -29.74
N GLY A 197 0.24 -8.88 -29.39
CA GLY A 197 0.82 -9.09 -28.07
C GLY A 197 -0.06 -8.53 -26.96
N ILE A 198 -0.64 -7.33 -27.16
CA ILE A 198 -1.57 -6.74 -26.19
C ILE A 198 -2.83 -7.61 -26.03
N LEU A 199 -3.40 -8.11 -27.13
CA LEU A 199 -4.58 -8.97 -27.05
C LEU A 199 -4.28 -10.26 -26.30
N THR A 200 -3.19 -10.96 -26.64
CA THR A 200 -2.78 -12.19 -25.95
C THR A 200 -2.54 -11.94 -24.45
N LEU A 201 -1.92 -10.82 -24.12
CA LEU A 201 -1.69 -10.43 -22.73
C LEU A 201 -3.01 -10.19 -22.00
N LEU A 202 -3.96 -9.45 -22.58
CA LEU A 202 -5.28 -9.19 -22.01
C LEU A 202 -6.10 -10.48 -21.82
N GLU A 203 -6.06 -11.41 -22.78
CA GLU A 203 -6.69 -12.72 -22.65
C GLU A 203 -6.13 -13.51 -21.46
N GLN A 204 -4.81 -13.53 -21.33
CA GLN A 204 -4.14 -14.21 -20.22
C GLN A 204 -4.53 -13.58 -18.89
N VAL A 205 -4.44 -12.25 -18.77
CA VAL A 205 -4.79 -11.51 -17.55
C VAL A 205 -6.23 -11.77 -17.14
N LYS A 206 -7.17 -11.72 -18.10
CA LYS A 206 -8.58 -12.00 -17.85
C LYS A 206 -8.81 -13.44 -17.38
N SER A 207 -8.14 -14.39 -18.00
CA SER A 207 -8.20 -15.78 -17.59
C SER A 207 -7.67 -15.97 -16.16
N ASP A 208 -6.54 -15.36 -15.86
CA ASP A 208 -5.92 -15.46 -14.54
C ASP A 208 -6.73 -14.69 -13.47
N TYR A 209 -7.33 -13.55 -13.82
CA TYR A 209 -8.23 -12.80 -12.93
C TYR A 209 -9.44 -13.64 -12.51
N ILE A 210 -10.04 -14.38 -13.45
CA ILE A 210 -11.15 -15.30 -13.17
C ILE A 210 -10.61 -16.49 -12.36
N GLY A 211 -9.46 -17.03 -12.75
CA GLY A 211 -8.81 -18.16 -12.11
C GLY A 211 -8.44 -17.91 -10.65
N PHE A 212 -8.13 -16.67 -10.25
CA PHE A 212 -7.90 -16.28 -8.84
C PHE A 212 -9.11 -16.58 -7.96
N GLY A 213 -10.32 -16.49 -8.52
CA GLY A 213 -11.57 -16.77 -7.81
C GLY A 213 -11.86 -18.27 -7.63
N GLN A 214 -11.03 -19.13 -8.17
CA GLN A 214 -11.19 -20.59 -8.09
C GLN A 214 -10.07 -21.21 -7.25
N PRO A 215 -10.34 -22.27 -6.48
CA PRO A 215 -9.31 -22.99 -5.75
C PRO A 215 -8.29 -23.57 -6.73
N ASN A 216 -7.06 -23.11 -6.68
CA ASN A 216 -5.98 -23.64 -7.51
C ASN A 216 -4.60 -23.32 -6.93
N SER A 217 -3.57 -24.01 -7.40
CA SER A 217 -2.17 -23.85 -6.98
C SER A 217 -1.30 -23.16 -8.04
N LYS A 218 -1.90 -22.61 -9.11
CA LYS A 218 -1.17 -22.09 -10.26
C LYS A 218 -0.59 -20.69 -9.98
N TYR A 219 -1.26 -19.88 -9.15
CA TYR A 219 -1.04 -18.45 -9.05
C TYR A 219 -0.24 -18.02 -7.81
N ASN A 220 0.31 -18.96 -7.07
CA ASN A 220 1.25 -18.68 -5.98
C ASN A 220 2.55 -19.46 -6.16
N SER A 221 3.64 -18.94 -5.61
CA SER A 221 4.98 -19.51 -5.80
C SER A 221 5.15 -20.86 -5.13
N ASP A 222 4.48 -21.08 -4.02
CA ASP A 222 4.58 -22.30 -3.21
C ASP A 222 3.70 -23.45 -3.69
N ARG A 223 2.91 -23.21 -4.78
CA ARG A 223 2.01 -24.21 -5.39
C ARG A 223 0.98 -24.78 -4.41
N VAL A 224 0.54 -24.01 -3.44
CA VAL A 224 -0.51 -24.39 -2.51
C VAL A 224 -1.87 -24.00 -3.08
N ILE A 225 -2.90 -24.82 -2.84
CA ILE A 225 -4.26 -24.48 -3.25
C ILE A 225 -4.73 -23.25 -2.49
N SER A 226 -4.87 -22.14 -3.18
CA SER A 226 -5.36 -20.88 -2.65
C SER A 226 -6.51 -20.33 -3.46
N ILE A 227 -7.28 -19.43 -2.88
CA ILE A 227 -8.43 -18.77 -3.53
C ILE A 227 -8.46 -17.29 -3.13
N THR A 228 -8.74 -16.44 -4.11
CA THR A 228 -9.09 -15.02 -3.91
C THR A 228 -10.59 -14.87 -4.16
N PRO A 229 -11.45 -15.03 -3.12
CA PRO A 229 -12.88 -15.22 -3.31
C PRO A 229 -13.60 -13.95 -3.77
N TYR A 230 -13.06 -12.79 -3.47
CA TYR A 230 -13.71 -11.50 -3.73
C TYR A 230 -12.91 -10.66 -4.71
N ASP A 231 -13.61 -9.97 -5.59
CA ASP A 231 -12.98 -9.08 -6.58
C ASP A 231 -12.32 -7.86 -5.94
N ASP A 232 -12.78 -7.42 -4.76
CA ASP A 232 -12.21 -6.32 -3.98
C ASP A 232 -10.83 -6.60 -3.38
N LEU A 233 -10.42 -7.87 -3.37
CA LEU A 233 -9.07 -8.29 -2.98
C LEU A 233 -8.06 -8.27 -4.13
N LYS A 234 -8.50 -8.11 -5.37
CA LYS A 234 -7.64 -8.16 -6.56
C LYS A 234 -7.17 -6.76 -6.96
N TYR A 235 -5.89 -6.56 -7.00
CA TYR A 235 -5.24 -5.30 -7.34
C TYR A 235 -4.31 -5.45 -8.54
N MET A 236 -4.24 -4.39 -9.34
CA MET A 236 -3.30 -4.27 -10.45
C MET A 236 -2.27 -3.19 -10.14
N ILE A 237 -0.99 -3.50 -10.35
CA ILE A 237 0.11 -2.55 -10.17
C ILE A 237 0.85 -2.44 -11.51
N THR A 238 0.94 -1.24 -12.08
CA THR A 238 1.50 -1.06 -13.42
C THR A 238 2.01 0.36 -13.64
N LYS A 239 2.73 0.58 -14.73
CA LYS A 239 3.04 1.92 -15.24
C LYS A 239 1.89 2.48 -16.07
N ALA A 240 1.70 3.80 -16.03
CA ALA A 240 0.63 4.46 -16.76
C ALA A 240 0.71 4.21 -18.27
N SER A 241 1.91 4.24 -18.85
CA SER A 241 2.13 3.98 -20.28
C SER A 241 1.69 2.58 -20.71
N THR A 242 1.96 1.57 -19.90
CA THR A 242 1.53 0.18 -20.13
C THR A 242 0.01 0.07 -20.05
N TYR A 243 -0.58 0.65 -19.01
CA TYR A 243 -2.03 0.63 -18.82
C TYR A 243 -2.78 1.32 -19.96
N GLU A 244 -2.35 2.51 -20.38
CA GLU A 244 -3.00 3.24 -21.48
C GLU A 244 -2.94 2.48 -22.80
N ARG A 245 -1.85 1.78 -23.10
CA ARG A 245 -1.78 0.92 -24.28
C ARG A 245 -2.74 -0.25 -24.23
N MET A 246 -2.90 -0.86 -23.07
CA MET A 246 -3.89 -1.92 -22.86
C MET A 246 -5.31 -1.36 -23.04
N LYS A 247 -5.61 -0.19 -22.49
CA LYS A 247 -6.92 0.47 -22.55
C LYS A 247 -7.31 0.92 -23.96
N VAL A 248 -6.40 1.53 -24.72
CA VAL A 248 -6.64 1.94 -26.10
C VAL A 248 -7.09 0.76 -26.98
N ARG A 249 -6.59 -0.41 -26.73
CA ARG A 249 -6.99 -1.62 -27.44
C ARG A 249 -8.35 -2.18 -27.03
N GLU A 250 -8.71 -1.99 -25.78
CA GLU A 250 -10.03 -2.33 -25.26
C GLU A 250 -11.14 -1.61 -25.99
N TYR A 251 -10.98 -0.30 -26.27
CA TYR A 251 -11.93 0.49 -27.06
C TYR A 251 -12.08 0.01 -28.51
N SER A 252 -11.16 -0.76 -29.03
CA SER A 252 -11.27 -1.34 -30.38
C SER A 252 -12.18 -2.59 -30.47
N GLY A 253 -12.91 -2.94 -29.42
CA GLY A 253 -14.13 -3.75 -29.50
C GLY A 253 -14.03 -5.22 -29.09
N ALA A 254 -12.89 -5.69 -28.56
CA ALA A 254 -12.76 -7.12 -28.25
C ALA A 254 -12.75 -7.47 -26.75
N PHE A 255 -12.29 -6.59 -25.89
CA PHE A 255 -12.08 -6.88 -24.46
C PHE A 255 -12.44 -5.69 -23.57
N ASN A 256 -13.26 -5.93 -22.59
CA ASN A 256 -13.70 -4.91 -21.64
C ASN A 256 -12.97 -5.11 -20.30
N LEU A 257 -11.94 -4.27 -20.02
CA LEU A 257 -11.26 -4.24 -18.73
C LEU A 257 -12.23 -3.91 -17.59
N ASP A 258 -13.31 -3.17 -17.88
CA ASP A 258 -14.38 -2.89 -16.91
C ASP A 258 -15.05 -4.17 -16.40
N GLN A 259 -15.04 -5.26 -17.19
CA GLN A 259 -15.54 -6.55 -16.74
C GLN A 259 -14.66 -7.19 -15.64
N MET A 260 -13.41 -6.77 -15.50
CA MET A 260 -12.54 -7.22 -14.43
C MET A 260 -12.78 -6.50 -13.11
N LYS A 261 -13.67 -5.51 -13.07
CA LYS A 261 -13.99 -4.74 -11.85
C LYS A 261 -12.77 -4.22 -11.10
N LEU A 262 -11.75 -3.79 -11.85
CA LEU A 262 -10.51 -3.23 -11.29
C LEU A 262 -10.60 -1.72 -11.02
N GLU A 263 -11.74 -1.10 -11.27
CA GLU A 263 -11.96 0.32 -11.03
C GLU A 263 -11.66 0.67 -9.57
N GLY A 264 -10.82 1.68 -9.36
CA GLY A 264 -10.36 2.07 -8.02
C GLY A 264 -9.31 1.16 -7.37
N ARG A 265 -8.83 0.09 -8.07
CA ARG A 265 -7.84 -0.88 -7.54
C ARG A 265 -6.60 -1.00 -8.41
N ILE A 266 -6.34 0.04 -9.18
CA ILE A 266 -5.12 0.15 -9.99
C ILE A 266 -4.16 1.09 -9.30
N ILE A 267 -2.93 0.64 -9.10
CA ILE A 267 -1.85 1.43 -8.53
C ILE A 267 -0.88 1.76 -9.65
N PHE A 268 -0.70 3.04 -9.91
CA PHE A 268 0.24 3.52 -10.91
C PHE A 268 1.62 3.78 -10.30
N ILE A 269 2.62 3.18 -10.91
CA ILE A 269 4.03 3.45 -10.63
C ILE A 269 4.52 4.51 -11.61
N PRO A 270 5.29 5.52 -11.17
CA PRO A 270 5.89 6.50 -12.07
C PRO A 270 6.81 5.85 -13.12
N GLU A 271 6.86 6.44 -14.32
CA GLU A 271 7.59 5.89 -15.47
C GLU A 271 9.11 5.77 -15.24
N ASP A 272 9.68 6.68 -14.47
CA ASP A 272 11.11 6.74 -14.13
C ASP A 272 11.53 5.72 -13.07
N TYR A 273 10.56 5.06 -12.39
CA TYR A 273 10.88 4.04 -11.42
C TYR A 273 11.16 2.69 -12.09
N ASP A 274 12.27 2.10 -11.70
CA ASP A 274 12.64 0.75 -12.09
C ASP A 274 11.82 -0.27 -11.27
N MET A 275 11.12 -1.17 -11.95
CA MET A 275 10.37 -2.28 -11.32
C MET A 275 11.22 -3.55 -11.14
N GLY A 276 12.52 -3.48 -11.43
CA GLY A 276 13.42 -4.61 -11.39
C GLY A 276 13.43 -5.40 -12.71
N THR A 277 14.12 -6.51 -12.70
CA THR A 277 14.24 -7.43 -13.84
C THR A 277 13.96 -8.85 -13.34
N THR A 278 13.22 -9.62 -14.10
CA THR A 278 12.97 -11.01 -13.77
C THR A 278 14.26 -11.83 -13.86
N PRO A 279 14.35 -13.00 -13.21
CA PRO A 279 15.51 -13.88 -13.34
C PRO A 279 15.82 -14.30 -14.78
N ASP A 280 14.85 -14.20 -15.67
CA ASP A 280 14.98 -14.52 -17.10
C ASP A 280 15.39 -13.30 -17.95
N GLY A 281 15.67 -12.15 -17.31
CA GLY A 281 16.15 -10.94 -17.97
C GLY A 281 15.07 -10.03 -18.54
N GLU A 282 13.80 -10.30 -18.30
CA GLU A 282 12.67 -9.52 -18.79
C GLU A 282 12.26 -8.41 -17.82
N THR A 283 11.63 -7.36 -18.36
CA THR A 283 11.09 -6.25 -17.56
C THR A 283 9.66 -6.57 -17.11
N PRO A 284 9.31 -6.38 -15.83
CA PRO A 284 7.93 -6.44 -15.38
C PRO A 284 7.07 -5.39 -16.06
N LEU A 285 5.96 -5.81 -16.65
CA LEU A 285 4.98 -4.93 -17.30
C LEU A 285 3.89 -4.52 -16.32
N PHE A 286 3.34 -5.50 -15.59
CA PHE A 286 2.40 -5.26 -14.51
C PHE A 286 2.28 -6.47 -13.60
N PHE A 287 1.60 -6.27 -12.47
CA PHE A 287 1.31 -7.29 -11.47
C PHE A 287 -0.21 -7.39 -11.27
N LEU A 288 -0.70 -8.61 -11.18
CA LEU A 288 -2.02 -8.92 -10.67
C LEU A 288 -1.84 -9.61 -9.33
N ILE A 289 -2.30 -8.97 -8.25
CA ILE A 289 -1.97 -9.37 -6.88
C ILE A 289 -3.22 -9.38 -6.02
N ASP A 290 -3.39 -10.42 -5.22
CA ASP A 290 -4.31 -10.38 -4.08
C ASP A 290 -3.74 -9.44 -3.01
N ARG A 291 -4.57 -8.56 -2.47
CA ARG A 291 -4.21 -7.60 -1.41
C ARG A 291 -3.43 -8.25 -0.26
N ARG A 292 -3.74 -9.50 0.07
CA ARG A 292 -3.12 -10.23 1.18
C ARG A 292 -1.72 -10.75 0.87
N ALA A 293 -1.33 -10.76 -0.42
CA ALA A 293 -0.01 -11.24 -0.83
C ALA A 293 1.13 -10.27 -0.50
N LEU A 294 0.82 -9.01 -0.23
CA LEU A 294 1.80 -7.99 0.09
C LEU A 294 1.31 -7.15 1.28
N VAL A 295 2.19 -6.91 2.23
CA VAL A 295 1.86 -6.20 3.48
C VAL A 295 2.92 -5.14 3.77
N ILE A 296 2.46 -3.91 4.06
CA ILE A 296 3.28 -2.82 4.56
C ILE A 296 2.72 -2.43 5.93
N ALA A 297 3.37 -2.88 6.99
CA ALA A 297 2.95 -2.61 8.35
C ALA A 297 3.66 -1.38 8.90
N ILE A 298 2.91 -0.31 9.17
CA ILE A 298 3.45 0.92 9.76
C ILE A 298 3.47 0.76 11.27
N LYS A 299 4.65 0.92 11.86
CA LYS A 299 4.87 0.86 13.30
C LYS A 299 4.92 2.24 13.94
N MET A 300 5.54 3.19 13.24
CA MET A 300 5.71 4.54 13.73
C MET A 300 5.42 5.54 12.62
N TRP A 301 4.52 6.46 12.92
CA TRP A 301 4.22 7.64 12.12
C TRP A 301 4.24 8.82 13.07
N LYS A 302 5.41 9.45 13.22
CA LYS A 302 5.62 10.44 14.27
C LYS A 302 6.25 11.71 13.75
N MET A 303 5.66 12.85 14.11
CA MET A 303 6.25 14.15 13.90
C MET A 303 7.12 14.57 15.09
N GLY A 304 8.22 15.21 14.78
CA GLY A 304 9.10 15.83 15.77
C GLY A 304 9.41 17.26 15.41
N THR A 305 9.64 18.06 16.43
CA THR A 305 9.95 19.48 16.29
C THR A 305 11.17 19.82 17.11
N PHE A 306 12.12 20.55 16.53
CA PHE A 306 13.31 21.01 17.22
C PHE A 306 13.63 22.45 16.84
N TYR A 307 13.66 23.34 17.83
CA TYR A 307 14.07 24.74 17.65
C TYR A 307 15.58 24.87 17.72
N VAL A 308 16.17 25.59 16.76
CA VAL A 308 17.60 25.88 16.70
C VAL A 308 17.82 27.38 16.98
N PRO A 309 18.10 27.76 18.23
CA PRO A 309 18.13 29.17 18.64
C PRO A 309 19.16 30.02 17.87
N ASN A 310 20.34 29.46 17.65
CA ASN A 310 21.44 30.17 16.97
C ASN A 310 21.18 30.49 15.50
N GLN A 311 20.15 29.89 14.90
CA GLN A 311 19.82 30.06 13.49
C GLN A 311 18.40 30.57 13.28
N TYR A 312 17.69 30.90 14.36
CA TYR A 312 16.32 31.39 14.32
C TYR A 312 15.42 30.54 13.37
N LYS A 313 15.44 29.21 13.57
CA LYS A 313 14.67 28.28 12.76
C LYS A 313 14.15 27.11 13.59
N THR A 314 13.02 26.59 13.18
CA THR A 314 12.46 25.36 13.70
C THR A 314 12.54 24.28 12.63
N ASN A 315 13.12 23.15 12.98
CA ASN A 315 13.11 21.97 12.14
C ASN A 315 11.95 21.07 12.56
N HIS A 316 11.13 20.71 11.60
CA HIS A 316 10.08 19.71 11.75
C HIS A 316 10.47 18.49 10.93
N TRP A 317 10.20 17.31 11.43
CA TRP A 317 10.39 16.07 10.66
C TRP A 317 9.23 15.15 10.88
N LEU A 318 8.86 14.42 9.84
CA LEU A 318 7.98 13.26 9.91
C LEU A 318 8.84 12.00 9.82
N GLY A 319 8.83 11.17 10.87
CA GLY A 319 9.47 9.86 10.90
C GLY A 319 8.46 8.78 10.56
N VAL A 320 8.77 7.97 9.56
CA VAL A 320 7.99 6.80 9.19
C VAL A 320 8.87 5.57 9.36
N GLU A 321 8.39 4.61 10.14
CA GLU A 321 9.07 3.35 10.39
C GLU A 321 8.06 2.22 10.35
N GLY A 322 8.47 1.11 9.77
CA GLY A 322 7.60 -0.05 9.64
C GLY A 322 8.32 -1.28 9.14
N ILE A 323 7.55 -2.25 8.75
CA ILE A 323 7.99 -3.52 8.22
C ILE A 323 7.25 -3.75 6.91
N ARG A 324 7.94 -4.27 5.92
CA ARG A 324 7.36 -4.78 4.69
C ARG A 324 7.53 -6.28 4.61
N GLY A 325 6.61 -6.95 3.97
CA GLY A 325 6.65 -8.38 3.77
C GLY A 325 5.67 -8.83 2.70
N HIS A 326 5.82 -10.08 2.29
CA HIS A 326 4.94 -10.72 1.33
C HIS A 326 4.60 -12.14 1.76
N ASN A 327 3.54 -12.68 1.18
CA ASN A 327 3.04 -14.01 1.45
C ASN A 327 3.08 -14.85 0.16
N GLU A 328 3.87 -15.92 0.16
CA GLU A 328 4.09 -16.80 -0.98
C GLU A 328 2.92 -17.76 -1.25
N PHE A 329 2.00 -17.92 -0.28
CA PHE A 329 0.84 -18.81 -0.38
C PHE A 329 -0.36 -18.15 -1.06
N ILE A 330 -0.32 -16.84 -1.23
CA ILE A 330 -1.42 -16.03 -1.76
C ILE A 330 -1.19 -15.76 -3.24
N ASN A 331 -2.29 -15.66 -3.98
CA ASN A 331 -2.24 -15.44 -5.42
C ASN A 331 -1.58 -14.11 -5.81
N ALA A 332 -0.49 -14.20 -6.57
CA ALA A 332 0.23 -13.08 -7.12
C ALA A 332 0.95 -13.48 -8.42
N VAL A 333 0.74 -12.71 -9.48
CA VAL A 333 1.35 -12.95 -10.80
C VAL A 333 2.00 -11.68 -11.31
N CYS A 334 3.24 -11.81 -11.75
CA CYS A 334 3.98 -10.79 -12.48
C CYS A 334 3.97 -11.13 -13.98
N TYR A 335 3.52 -10.22 -14.80
CA TYR A 335 3.59 -10.34 -16.26
C TYR A 335 4.80 -9.55 -16.74
N SER A 336 5.72 -10.24 -17.40
CA SER A 336 6.99 -9.68 -17.86
C SER A 336 7.19 -9.84 -19.35
N GLY A 337 8.03 -8.99 -19.93
CA GLY A 337 8.33 -9.01 -21.34
C GLY A 337 9.00 -7.73 -21.84
N GLU A 338 8.70 -7.36 -23.08
CA GLU A 338 9.25 -6.16 -23.70
C GLU A 338 8.53 -4.91 -23.16
N PRO A 339 9.26 -3.95 -22.55
CA PRO A 339 8.69 -2.71 -22.07
C PRO A 339 8.17 -1.85 -23.23
N VAL A 340 7.34 -0.87 -22.89
CA VAL A 340 6.89 0.15 -23.84
C VAL A 340 8.12 0.81 -24.45
N SER A 341 8.28 0.68 -25.78
CA SER A 341 9.31 1.46 -26.50
C SER A 341 8.91 2.93 -26.41
N VAL A 342 9.70 3.71 -25.68
CA VAL A 342 9.58 5.17 -25.68
C VAL A 342 10.08 5.60 -27.06
N PHE A 343 9.20 6.23 -27.85
CA PHE A 343 9.65 6.88 -29.08
C PHE A 343 10.67 7.94 -28.68
N GLN A 344 11.91 7.73 -29.10
CA GLN A 344 12.97 8.73 -29.05
C GLN A 344 12.68 9.87 -30.03
#